data_22471eed452b97c337fb3711d38f7a9d
#
_entry.id   22471eed452b97c337fb3711d38f7a9d
#
_cell.length_a   1.000
_cell.length_b   1.000
_cell.length_c   1.000
_cell.angle_alpha   90.00
_cell.angle_beta   90.00
_cell.angle_gamma   90.00
#
_symmetry.space_group_name_H-M   'P 1'
#
loop_
_entity.id
_entity.type
_entity.pdbx_description
1 polymer ?
#
loop_
_entity_poly.entity_id
_entity_poly.type
_entity_poly.pdbx_seq_one_letter_code
_entity_poly.pdbx_strand_id
1 'polypeptide(L)'
;MGFLTRAPRHARKPGGGVPRRPFLLGLAFAAAACGQAAESPRPAAAPGQSLEFVGSWNAAGSRHTISLGENRLGSIVDLRGTMLLAGPGRPGVGFHSEVIGLVDSATGFQGRSVWTDEHGDQVFSELRGEGTAARNHVTGTVLSGTGRYAGVTGSYDFSWQWVMDGEEGTIHGRAVDLKGRVQPGPAAGGSPR
;
A
#
# COMPACT_ATOMS: atom_id res chain seq x y z
N MET A 1 18.64 47.22 18.70
CA MET A 1 18.00 47.18 20.02
C MET A 1 17.70 45.70 20.32
N GLY A 2 18.54 45.16 21.21
CA GLY A 2 18.44 43.75 21.59
C GLY A 2 17.59 43.57 22.85
N PHE A 3 16.98 42.44 23.00
CA PHE A 3 16.54 41.92 24.30
C PHE A 3 16.90 40.42 24.38
N LEU A 4 17.96 40.19 25.15
CA LEU A 4 18.33 38.89 25.71
C LEU A 4 17.44 38.65 26.95
N THR A 5 16.73 37.56 27.02
CA THR A 5 16.07 37.12 28.24
C THR A 5 16.63 35.77 28.68
N ARG A 6 17.16 35.78 29.85
CA ARG A 6 17.97 34.80 30.58
C ARG A 6 17.06 33.78 31.26
N ALA A 7 17.40 32.48 31.19
CA ALA A 7 16.77 31.39 31.91
C ALA A 7 17.18 31.35 33.39
N PRO A 8 16.30 30.91 34.32
CA PRO A 8 16.70 30.65 35.72
C PRO A 8 17.12 29.19 35.90
N ARG A 9 18.26 28.99 36.55
CA ARG A 9 18.77 27.74 37.11
C ARG A 9 17.99 27.41 38.38
N HIS A 10 17.45 26.21 38.50
CA HIS A 10 16.98 25.66 39.79
C HIS A 10 17.97 24.66 40.37
N ALA A 11 18.24 24.90 41.63
CA ALA A 11 19.24 24.30 42.50
C ALA A 11 18.90 22.83 42.89
N ARG A 12 19.95 22.05 43.02
CA ARG A 12 19.95 20.70 43.66
C ARG A 12 19.77 20.83 45.17
N LYS A 13 18.96 19.98 45.81
CA LYS A 13 18.98 19.66 47.22
C LYS A 13 19.52 18.23 47.41
N PRO A 14 20.42 18.04 48.37
CA PRO A 14 20.88 16.74 48.81
C PRO A 14 20.14 16.30 50.08
N GLY A 15 20.10 15.00 50.32
CA GLY A 15 19.97 14.46 51.66
C GLY A 15 18.80 13.51 51.89
N GLY A 16 19.12 12.31 52.33
CA GLY A 16 18.16 11.40 52.96
C GLY A 16 18.55 9.92 52.81
N GLY A 17 19.53 9.49 53.57
CA GLY A 17 19.85 8.06 53.73
C GLY A 17 18.79 7.37 54.62
N VAL A 18 18.35 6.19 54.22
CA VAL A 18 17.50 5.27 55.01
C VAL A 18 18.08 3.87 54.96
N PRO A 19 18.07 3.10 56.07
CA PRO A 19 18.91 1.94 56.28
C PRO A 19 18.42 0.65 55.61
N ARG A 20 19.38 -0.17 55.23
CA ARG A 20 19.22 -1.52 54.70
C ARG A 20 18.60 -2.47 55.75
N ARG A 21 17.49 -3.10 55.39
CA ARG A 21 17.04 -4.37 55.99
C ARG A 21 17.02 -5.44 54.94
N PRO A 22 17.61 -6.63 55.17
CA PRO A 22 17.56 -7.73 54.22
C PRO A 22 16.23 -8.46 54.37
N PHE A 23 15.38 -8.43 53.38
CA PHE A 23 14.23 -9.33 53.27
C PHE A 23 14.56 -10.36 52.19
N LEU A 24 14.89 -11.58 52.66
CA LEU A 24 14.91 -12.76 51.83
C LEU A 24 13.45 -13.11 51.48
N LEU A 25 13.03 -12.86 50.27
CA LEU A 25 11.78 -13.35 49.71
C LEU A 25 12.11 -14.16 48.47
N GLY A 26 11.88 -15.47 48.55
CA GLY A 26 12.03 -16.38 47.41
C GLY A 26 11.11 -16.00 46.27
N LEU A 27 11.69 -15.69 45.11
CA LEU A 27 10.97 -15.43 43.88
C LEU A 27 10.78 -16.77 43.16
N ALA A 28 9.57 -17.31 43.23
CA ALA A 28 9.14 -18.41 42.38
C ALA A 28 8.97 -17.82 40.94
N PHE A 29 9.86 -18.21 40.04
CA PHE A 29 9.72 -17.93 38.62
C PHE A 29 8.58 -18.80 38.05
N ALA A 30 7.40 -18.23 37.94
CA ALA A 30 6.38 -18.76 37.03
C ALA A 30 6.79 -18.39 35.59
N ALA A 31 7.33 -19.36 34.85
CA ALA A 31 7.56 -19.25 33.41
C ALA A 31 6.19 -19.20 32.75
N ALA A 32 5.72 -17.99 32.48
CA ALA A 32 4.60 -17.77 31.53
C ALA A 32 5.10 -18.14 30.13
N ALA A 33 4.78 -19.36 29.69
CA ALA A 33 4.90 -19.74 28.28
C ALA A 33 3.95 -18.86 27.48
N CYS A 34 4.48 -17.81 26.88
CA CYS A 34 3.79 -17.10 25.78
C CYS A 34 3.62 -18.12 24.65
N GLY A 35 2.46 -18.76 24.60
CA GLY A 35 2.04 -19.52 23.45
C GLY A 35 1.97 -18.58 22.26
N GLN A 36 2.97 -18.62 21.38
CA GLN A 36 2.86 -18.09 20.03
C GLN A 36 1.70 -18.86 19.40
N ALA A 37 0.58 -18.18 19.20
CA ALA A 37 -0.49 -18.68 18.36
C ALA A 37 0.14 -18.95 16.99
N ALA A 38 0.34 -20.23 16.66
CA ALA A 38 0.78 -20.64 15.35
C ALA A 38 -0.28 -20.13 14.37
N GLU A 39 0.09 -19.15 13.58
CA GLU A 39 -0.72 -18.65 12.46
C GLU A 39 -1.02 -19.86 11.57
N SER A 40 -2.30 -20.26 11.53
CA SER A 40 -2.71 -21.43 10.74
C SER A 40 -2.29 -21.19 9.28
N PRO A 41 -1.63 -22.17 8.63
CA PRO A 41 -1.21 -22.03 7.24
C PRO A 41 -2.42 -21.63 6.38
N ARG A 42 -2.35 -20.49 5.72
CA ARG A 42 -3.41 -20.02 4.80
C ARG A 42 -3.56 -21.09 3.71
N PRO A 43 -4.79 -21.61 3.47
CA PRO A 43 -4.99 -22.59 2.41
C PRO A 43 -4.46 -22.02 1.09
N ALA A 44 -3.48 -22.69 0.49
CA ALA A 44 -3.04 -22.37 -0.85
C ALA A 44 -4.22 -22.65 -1.81
N ALA A 45 -4.53 -21.70 -2.69
CA ALA A 45 -5.54 -21.93 -3.72
C ALA A 45 -5.14 -23.14 -4.58
N ALA A 46 -6.11 -23.98 -4.89
CA ALA A 46 -5.86 -25.15 -5.76
C ALA A 46 -5.37 -24.65 -7.14
N PRO A 47 -4.42 -25.36 -7.79
CA PRO A 47 -3.94 -25.00 -9.11
C PRO A 47 -5.11 -24.86 -10.10
N GLY A 48 -5.20 -23.72 -10.80
CA GLY A 48 -6.25 -23.45 -11.78
C GLY A 48 -7.50 -22.76 -11.22
N GLN A 49 -7.62 -22.53 -9.90
CA GLN A 49 -8.74 -21.81 -9.32
C GLN A 49 -8.52 -20.30 -9.44
N SER A 50 -9.41 -19.61 -10.19
CA SER A 50 -9.38 -18.16 -10.23
C SER A 50 -9.85 -17.57 -8.91
N LEU A 51 -9.19 -16.51 -8.47
CA LEU A 51 -9.49 -15.77 -7.25
C LEU A 51 -10.12 -14.44 -7.60
N GLU A 52 -11.34 -14.24 -7.16
CA GLU A 52 -12.00 -12.94 -7.25
C GLU A 52 -11.61 -12.06 -6.06
N PHE A 53 -11.55 -10.78 -6.31
CA PHE A 53 -11.31 -9.78 -5.27
C PHE A 53 -12.05 -8.49 -5.55
N VAL A 54 -12.30 -7.74 -4.48
CA VAL A 54 -12.75 -6.36 -4.48
C VAL A 54 -11.78 -5.55 -3.65
N GLY A 55 -11.77 -4.23 -3.83
CA GLY A 55 -10.85 -3.42 -3.05
C GLY A 55 -11.08 -1.93 -3.14
N SER A 56 -10.15 -1.22 -2.53
CA SER A 56 -10.06 0.23 -2.57
C SER A 56 -8.60 0.65 -2.63
N TRP A 57 -8.34 1.78 -3.28
CA TRP A 57 -7.04 2.41 -3.34
C TRP A 57 -7.20 3.91 -3.15
N ASN A 58 -6.45 4.48 -2.22
CA ASN A 58 -6.35 5.92 -2.04
C ASN A 58 -4.91 6.31 -2.33
N ALA A 59 -4.72 7.31 -3.17
CA ALA A 59 -3.40 7.73 -3.57
C ALA A 59 -3.27 9.25 -3.65
N ALA A 60 -2.04 9.69 -3.44
CA ALA A 60 -1.59 11.05 -3.64
C ALA A 60 -0.35 11.04 -4.53
N GLY A 61 -0.08 12.17 -5.16
CA GLY A 61 1.10 12.28 -6.00
C GLY A 61 1.16 13.58 -6.77
N SER A 62 1.74 13.53 -7.94
CA SER A 62 1.94 14.70 -8.79
C SER A 62 1.43 14.49 -10.20
N ARG A 63 1.04 15.60 -10.81
CA ARG A 63 0.69 15.69 -12.23
C ARG A 63 1.42 16.86 -12.86
N HIS A 64 2.11 16.61 -13.94
CA HIS A 64 2.66 17.65 -14.80
C HIS A 64 1.92 17.66 -16.12
N THR A 65 1.33 18.80 -16.48
CA THR A 65 0.49 18.95 -17.68
C THR A 65 1.12 19.93 -18.65
N ILE A 66 1.11 19.56 -19.93
CA ILE A 66 1.53 20.42 -21.05
C ILE A 66 0.42 20.49 -22.09
N SER A 67 0.42 21.58 -22.85
CA SER A 67 -0.42 21.69 -24.05
C SER A 67 0.21 20.93 -25.21
N LEU A 68 -0.57 20.10 -25.87
CA LEU A 68 -0.18 19.35 -27.08
C LEU A 68 -0.77 19.98 -28.36
N GLY A 69 -1.31 21.18 -28.24
CA GLY A 69 -1.96 21.91 -29.33
C GLY A 69 -3.33 22.44 -28.91
N GLU A 70 -4.12 22.86 -29.88
CA GLU A 70 -5.44 23.42 -29.63
C GLU A 70 -6.36 22.34 -29.00
N ASN A 71 -6.88 22.64 -27.81
CA ASN A 71 -7.80 21.76 -27.06
C ASN A 71 -7.26 20.35 -26.70
N ARG A 72 -5.93 20.14 -26.75
CA ARG A 72 -5.31 18.86 -26.38
C ARG A 72 -4.28 19.04 -25.26
N LEU A 73 -4.44 18.26 -24.21
CA LEU A 73 -3.55 18.26 -23.05
C LEU A 73 -2.91 16.89 -22.90
N GLY A 74 -1.63 16.89 -22.54
CA GLY A 74 -0.91 15.70 -22.11
C GLY A 74 -0.41 15.88 -20.70
N SER A 75 -0.56 14.86 -19.86
CA SER A 75 -0.07 14.91 -18.48
C SER A 75 0.70 13.65 -18.12
N ILE A 76 1.78 13.81 -17.37
CA ILE A 76 2.43 12.71 -16.67
C ILE A 76 1.89 12.69 -15.26
N VAL A 77 1.57 11.50 -14.76
CA VAL A 77 1.13 11.28 -13.37
C VAL A 77 2.04 10.30 -12.66
N ASP A 78 2.32 10.57 -11.37
CA ASP A 78 2.99 9.69 -10.41
C ASP A 78 2.11 9.66 -9.16
N LEU A 79 1.56 8.50 -8.84
CA LEU A 79 0.62 8.30 -7.75
C LEU A 79 1.11 7.19 -6.83
N ARG A 80 1.01 7.40 -5.52
CA ARG A 80 1.39 6.41 -4.50
C ARG A 80 0.35 6.38 -3.41
N GLY A 81 0.10 5.19 -2.88
CA GLY A 81 -0.86 5.08 -1.80
C GLY A 81 -1.09 3.67 -1.32
N THR A 82 -2.05 3.55 -0.41
CA THR A 82 -2.41 2.28 0.20
C THR A 82 -3.62 1.67 -0.49
N MET A 83 -3.49 0.40 -0.84
CA MET A 83 -4.55 -0.42 -1.42
C MET A 83 -4.91 -1.54 -0.45
N LEU A 84 -6.20 -1.80 -0.31
CA LEU A 84 -6.71 -2.95 0.42
C LEU A 84 -7.54 -3.81 -0.53
N LEU A 85 -7.19 -5.08 -0.65
CA LEU A 85 -7.91 -6.06 -1.44
C LEU A 85 -8.52 -7.13 -0.53
N ALA A 86 -9.77 -7.51 -0.76
CA ALA A 86 -10.46 -8.57 -0.05
C ALA A 86 -11.09 -9.54 -1.06
N GLY A 87 -11.16 -10.80 -0.69
CA GLY A 87 -11.82 -11.84 -1.49
C GLY A 87 -12.87 -12.58 -0.66
N PRO A 88 -13.78 -13.31 -1.29
CA PRO A 88 -14.78 -14.09 -0.59
C PRO A 88 -14.15 -15.06 0.41
N GLY A 89 -14.56 -14.95 1.68
CA GLY A 89 -14.07 -15.82 2.74
C GLY A 89 -12.58 -15.69 3.08
N ARG A 90 -11.93 -14.61 2.69
CA ARG A 90 -10.52 -14.36 2.93
C ARG A 90 -10.30 -13.01 3.60
N PRO A 91 -9.34 -12.91 4.53
CA PRO A 91 -8.95 -11.63 5.11
C PRO A 91 -8.41 -10.68 4.03
N GLY A 92 -8.57 -9.40 4.28
CA GLY A 92 -8.01 -8.37 3.41
C GLY A 92 -6.47 -8.42 3.37
N VAL A 93 -5.91 -8.10 2.21
CA VAL A 93 -4.46 -7.94 2.02
C VAL A 93 -4.18 -6.50 1.68
N GLY A 94 -3.27 -5.89 2.43
CA GLY A 94 -2.79 -4.53 2.19
C GLY A 94 -1.60 -4.52 1.25
N PHE A 95 -1.57 -3.50 0.38
CA PHE A 95 -0.44 -3.23 -0.50
C PHE A 95 -0.07 -1.75 -0.44
N HIS A 96 1.20 -1.47 -0.56
CA HIS A 96 1.65 -0.19 -1.08
C HIS A 96 1.55 -0.23 -2.61
N SER A 97 0.83 0.71 -3.21
CA SER A 97 0.63 0.73 -4.65
C SER A 97 1.19 2.01 -5.24
N GLU A 98 2.00 1.86 -6.28
CA GLU A 98 2.58 2.94 -7.06
C GLU A 98 2.11 2.84 -8.50
N VAL A 99 1.81 4.00 -9.10
CA VAL A 99 1.37 4.13 -10.50
C VAL A 99 2.10 5.27 -11.16
N ILE A 100 2.67 5.00 -12.32
CA ILE A 100 3.17 6.03 -13.24
C ILE A 100 2.43 5.93 -14.56
N GLY A 101 2.16 7.06 -15.21
CA GLY A 101 1.47 7.02 -16.49
C GLY A 101 1.38 8.33 -17.23
N LEU A 102 0.88 8.19 -18.44
CA LEU A 102 0.59 9.30 -19.36
C LEU A 102 -0.93 9.40 -19.53
N VAL A 103 -1.46 10.58 -19.34
CA VAL A 103 -2.84 10.96 -19.68
C VAL A 103 -2.80 11.85 -20.92
N ASP A 104 -3.51 11.47 -21.95
CA ASP A 104 -3.72 12.30 -23.13
C ASP A 104 -5.21 12.54 -23.29
N SER A 105 -5.62 13.81 -23.41
CA SER A 105 -7.03 14.17 -23.51
C SER A 105 -7.74 13.61 -24.75
N ALA A 106 -7.00 13.14 -25.75
CA ALA A 106 -7.57 12.54 -26.96
C ALA A 106 -7.56 11.00 -26.91
N THR A 107 -6.60 10.37 -26.23
CA THR A 107 -6.39 8.92 -26.28
C THR A 107 -6.56 8.21 -24.94
N GLY A 108 -6.75 8.97 -23.85
CA GLY A 108 -6.96 8.42 -22.51
C GLY A 108 -5.69 8.21 -21.72
N PHE A 109 -5.74 7.28 -20.77
CA PHE A 109 -4.67 6.96 -19.83
C PHE A 109 -3.94 5.68 -20.20
N GLN A 110 -2.62 5.69 -20.11
CA GLN A 110 -1.75 4.52 -20.20
C GLN A 110 -0.73 4.56 -19.07
N GLY A 111 -0.57 3.47 -18.34
CA GLY A 111 0.34 3.45 -17.20
C GLY A 111 0.85 2.08 -16.82
N ARG A 112 1.63 2.06 -15.76
CA ARG A 112 2.14 0.88 -15.08
C ARG A 112 1.88 1.02 -13.59
N SER A 113 1.59 -0.12 -12.94
CA SER A 113 1.48 -0.16 -11.49
C SER A 113 2.35 -1.26 -10.90
N VAL A 114 2.80 -0.99 -9.68
CA VAL A 114 3.48 -1.95 -8.81
C VAL A 114 2.70 -1.99 -7.50
N TRP A 115 2.29 -3.18 -7.07
CA TRP A 115 1.70 -3.42 -5.75
C TRP A 115 2.71 -4.20 -4.94
N THR A 116 3.11 -3.67 -3.81
CA THR A 116 4.07 -4.30 -2.89
C THR A 116 3.38 -4.61 -1.58
N ASP A 117 3.40 -5.86 -1.15
CA ASP A 117 2.80 -6.28 0.10
C ASP A 117 3.74 -6.13 1.31
N GLU A 118 3.28 -6.54 2.47
CA GLU A 118 4.02 -6.46 3.75
C GLU A 118 5.31 -7.30 3.78
N HIS A 119 5.48 -8.26 2.86
CA HIS A 119 6.66 -9.12 2.75
C HIS A 119 7.63 -8.64 1.67
N GLY A 120 7.25 -7.60 0.90
CA GLY A 120 8.02 -7.11 -0.24
C GLY A 120 7.76 -7.86 -1.54
N ASP A 121 6.79 -8.79 -1.55
CA ASP A 121 6.38 -9.47 -2.78
C ASP A 121 5.52 -8.53 -3.64
N GLN A 122 5.70 -8.59 -4.96
CA GLN A 122 5.18 -7.60 -5.89
C GLN A 122 4.27 -8.18 -6.96
N VAL A 123 3.30 -7.35 -7.39
CA VAL A 123 2.48 -7.58 -8.59
C VAL A 123 2.67 -6.40 -9.54
N PHE A 124 2.93 -6.69 -10.80
CA PHE A 124 3.14 -5.70 -11.87
C PHE A 124 1.96 -5.72 -12.84
N SER A 125 1.44 -4.54 -13.19
CA SER A 125 0.32 -4.44 -14.13
C SER A 125 0.52 -3.35 -15.17
N GLU A 126 -0.07 -3.55 -16.33
CA GLU A 126 -0.35 -2.50 -17.30
C GLU A 126 -1.72 -1.90 -17.01
N LEU A 127 -1.83 -0.58 -17.09
CA LEU A 127 -3.06 0.16 -16.92
C LEU A 127 -3.48 0.84 -18.21
N ARG A 128 -4.76 0.79 -18.52
CA ARG A 128 -5.39 1.55 -19.60
C ARG A 128 -6.67 2.18 -19.09
N GLY A 129 -6.85 3.45 -19.37
CA GLY A 129 -8.05 4.20 -18.99
C GLY A 129 -8.66 4.88 -20.19
N GLU A 130 -9.99 4.89 -20.22
CA GLU A 130 -10.75 5.61 -21.22
C GLU A 130 -11.14 6.99 -20.68
N GLY A 131 -10.97 8.00 -21.51
CA GLY A 131 -11.53 9.31 -21.28
C GLY A 131 -10.77 10.25 -20.36
N THR A 132 -11.27 11.45 -20.31
CA THR A 132 -10.73 12.60 -19.56
C THR A 132 -11.71 13.15 -18.53
N ALA A 133 -12.88 12.51 -18.40
CA ALA A 133 -13.96 12.96 -17.55
C ALA A 133 -13.65 12.76 -16.05
N ALA A 134 -14.46 13.34 -15.18
CA ALA A 134 -14.35 13.26 -13.72
C ALA A 134 -14.37 11.83 -13.16
N ARG A 135 -14.78 10.86 -13.97
CA ARG A 135 -14.69 9.42 -13.69
C ARG A 135 -14.02 8.74 -14.86
N ASN A 136 -12.79 8.31 -14.66
CA ASN A 136 -12.06 7.53 -15.65
C ASN A 136 -12.19 6.06 -15.27
N HIS A 137 -12.79 5.27 -16.16
CA HIS A 137 -12.73 3.81 -16.02
C HIS A 137 -11.33 3.35 -16.43
N VAL A 138 -10.70 2.56 -15.57
CA VAL A 138 -9.35 2.04 -15.76
C VAL A 138 -9.38 0.52 -15.67
N THR A 139 -8.78 -0.12 -16.66
CA THR A 139 -8.55 -1.56 -16.66
C THR A 139 -7.07 -1.84 -16.41
N GLY A 140 -6.79 -2.75 -15.48
CA GLY A 140 -5.46 -3.27 -15.20
C GLY A 140 -5.31 -4.70 -15.70
N THR A 141 -4.21 -4.96 -16.42
CA THR A 141 -3.82 -6.33 -16.81
C THR A 141 -2.59 -6.71 -16.02
N VAL A 142 -2.68 -7.79 -15.24
CA VAL A 142 -1.54 -8.32 -14.49
C VAL A 142 -0.54 -8.93 -15.46
N LEU A 143 0.69 -8.44 -15.44
CA LEU A 143 1.78 -8.87 -16.32
C LEU A 143 2.64 -9.98 -15.69
N SER A 144 2.93 -9.82 -14.40
CA SER A 144 3.80 -10.71 -13.65
C SER A 144 3.74 -10.41 -12.15
N GLY A 145 4.41 -11.21 -11.35
CA GLY A 145 4.62 -10.96 -9.92
C GLY A 145 5.88 -11.63 -9.41
N THR A 146 6.28 -11.31 -8.18
CA THR A 146 7.41 -11.90 -7.47
C THR A 146 6.94 -12.70 -6.25
N GLY A 147 7.82 -13.50 -5.67
CA GLY A 147 7.56 -14.27 -4.46
C GLY A 147 6.26 -15.06 -4.53
N ARG A 148 5.34 -14.81 -3.60
CA ARG A 148 4.03 -15.50 -3.57
C ARG A 148 3.09 -15.17 -4.74
N TYR A 149 3.41 -14.15 -5.51
CA TYR A 149 2.68 -13.76 -6.74
C TYR A 149 3.38 -14.19 -8.02
N ALA A 150 4.45 -14.99 -7.94
CA ALA A 150 5.15 -15.48 -9.12
C ALA A 150 4.20 -16.23 -10.05
N GLY A 151 4.19 -15.88 -11.34
CA GLY A 151 3.33 -16.49 -12.35
C GLY A 151 1.85 -16.09 -12.27
N VAL A 152 1.48 -15.12 -11.40
CA VAL A 152 0.12 -14.61 -11.36
C VAL A 152 -0.27 -13.95 -12.69
N THR A 153 -1.50 -14.20 -13.13
CA THR A 153 -2.12 -13.56 -14.30
C THR A 153 -3.53 -13.12 -13.96
N GLY A 154 -4.10 -12.22 -14.75
CA GLY A 154 -5.49 -11.79 -14.57
C GLY A 154 -5.71 -10.33 -14.94
N SER A 155 -6.86 -9.82 -14.51
CA SER A 155 -7.24 -8.44 -14.78
C SER A 155 -8.13 -7.89 -13.67
N TYR A 156 -8.21 -6.58 -13.61
CA TYR A 156 -9.08 -5.84 -12.70
C TYR A 156 -9.53 -4.54 -13.35
N ASP A 157 -10.57 -3.96 -12.81
CA ASP A 157 -11.10 -2.67 -13.24
C ASP A 157 -11.50 -1.82 -12.04
N PHE A 158 -11.50 -0.51 -12.23
CA PHE A 158 -11.95 0.47 -11.26
C PHE A 158 -12.32 1.78 -11.94
N SER A 159 -13.07 2.63 -11.23
CA SER A 159 -13.25 4.03 -11.61
C SER A 159 -12.34 4.91 -10.77
N TRP A 160 -11.52 5.74 -11.43
CA TRP A 160 -10.69 6.72 -10.74
C TRP A 160 -11.48 8.00 -10.48
N GLN A 161 -11.45 8.50 -9.26
CA GLN A 161 -12.05 9.76 -8.85
C GLN A 161 -10.98 10.70 -8.29
N TRP A 162 -10.87 11.86 -8.88
CA TRP A 162 -10.07 12.94 -8.32
C TRP A 162 -10.77 13.50 -7.08
N VAL A 163 -10.07 13.58 -5.97
CA VAL A 163 -10.56 14.11 -4.69
C VAL A 163 -10.07 15.53 -4.49
N MET A 164 -8.83 15.80 -4.87
CA MET A 164 -8.20 17.12 -4.80
C MET A 164 -7.26 17.29 -5.99
N ASP A 165 -7.31 18.47 -6.57
CA ASP A 165 -6.36 18.98 -7.56
C ASP A 165 -5.78 20.26 -6.97
N GLY A 166 -4.61 20.13 -6.35
CA GLY A 166 -3.96 21.21 -5.61
C GLY A 166 -3.09 22.08 -6.53
N GLU A 167 -2.59 23.15 -5.94
CA GLU A 167 -1.58 23.98 -6.56
C GLU A 167 -0.31 23.17 -6.84
N GLU A 168 0.52 23.63 -7.78
CA GLU A 168 1.80 23.01 -8.17
C GLU A 168 1.70 21.57 -8.68
N GLY A 169 0.51 21.14 -9.12
CA GLY A 169 0.31 19.81 -9.69
C GLY A 169 0.17 18.68 -8.66
N THR A 170 0.03 18.99 -7.38
CA THR A 170 -0.28 17.98 -6.35
C THR A 170 -1.70 17.46 -6.58
N ILE A 171 -1.85 16.14 -6.61
CA ILE A 171 -3.13 15.48 -6.85
C ILE A 171 -3.41 14.41 -5.81
N HIS A 172 -4.69 14.25 -5.46
CA HIS A 172 -5.20 13.17 -4.63
C HIS A 172 -6.39 12.53 -5.31
N GLY A 173 -6.51 11.23 -5.19
CA GLY A 173 -7.64 10.53 -5.74
C GLY A 173 -7.84 9.15 -5.12
N ARG A 174 -8.90 8.50 -5.57
CA ARG A 174 -9.24 7.14 -5.13
C ARG A 174 -9.77 6.29 -6.26
N ALA A 175 -9.49 5.00 -6.19
CA ALA A 175 -10.18 4.00 -6.96
C ALA A 175 -11.47 3.59 -6.23
N VAL A 176 -12.58 3.62 -6.94
CA VAL A 176 -13.88 3.12 -6.49
C VAL A 176 -14.31 1.96 -7.38
N ASP A 177 -15.13 1.08 -6.83
CA ASP A 177 -15.63 -0.12 -7.52
C ASP A 177 -14.49 -1.02 -8.03
N LEU A 178 -13.34 -1.02 -7.31
CA LEU A 178 -12.22 -1.86 -7.68
C LEU A 178 -12.57 -3.32 -7.48
N LYS A 179 -12.48 -4.08 -8.56
CA LYS A 179 -12.75 -5.52 -8.56
C LYS A 179 -11.90 -6.19 -9.63
N GLY A 180 -11.61 -7.46 -9.41
CA GLY A 180 -10.80 -8.20 -10.36
C GLY A 180 -10.82 -9.68 -10.12
N ARG A 181 -10.15 -10.38 -11.04
CA ARG A 181 -9.95 -11.82 -11.00
C ARG A 181 -8.51 -12.14 -11.38
N VAL A 182 -7.87 -12.96 -10.58
CA VAL A 182 -6.52 -13.43 -10.85
C VAL A 182 -6.45 -14.96 -10.79
N GLN A 183 -5.55 -15.51 -11.57
CA GLN A 183 -5.15 -16.90 -11.48
C GLN A 183 -3.76 -16.91 -10.83
N PRO A 184 -3.61 -17.55 -9.65
CA PRO A 184 -2.31 -17.78 -9.07
C PRO A 184 -1.42 -18.55 -10.03
N GLY A 185 -0.14 -18.19 -10.06
CA GLY A 185 0.86 -18.99 -10.75
C GLY A 185 0.96 -20.40 -10.16
N PRO A 186 1.64 -21.34 -10.84
CA PRO A 186 1.96 -22.62 -10.26
C PRO A 186 2.70 -22.38 -8.95
N ALA A 187 2.27 -23.07 -7.87
CA ALA A 187 2.94 -22.96 -6.59
C ALA A 187 4.44 -23.18 -6.81
N ALA A 188 5.27 -22.23 -6.41
CA ALA A 188 6.71 -22.39 -6.46
C ALA A 188 7.00 -23.67 -5.66
N GLY A 189 7.31 -24.75 -6.37
CA GLY A 189 7.54 -26.05 -5.78
C GLY A 189 8.63 -25.90 -4.74
N GLY A 190 8.25 -26.08 -3.46
CA GLY A 190 9.22 -26.11 -2.38
C GLY A 190 10.23 -27.19 -2.71
N SER A 191 11.44 -26.81 -3.12
CA SER A 191 12.57 -27.72 -3.11
C SER A 191 12.71 -28.24 -1.68
N PRO A 192 12.57 -29.54 -1.45
CA PRO A 192 12.90 -30.09 -0.14
C PRO A 192 14.37 -29.79 0.14
N ARG A 193 14.64 -29.09 1.26
CA ARG A 193 15.98 -28.95 1.82
C ARG A 193 16.37 -30.24 2.56
#